data_e678e1b9ece8d823053773904fa24a64
#
_entry.id   e678e1b9ece8d823053773904fa24a64
#
_cell.length_a   1.000
_cell.length_b   1.000
_cell.length_c   1.000
_cell.angle_alpha   90.00
_cell.angle_beta   90.00
_cell.angle_gamma   90.00
#
_symmetry.space_group_name_H-M   'P 1'
#
loop_
_entity.id
_entity.type
_entity.pdbx_description
1 polymer ?
#
loop_
_entity_poly.entity_id
_entity_poly.type
_entity_poly.pdbx_seq_one_letter_code
_entity_poly.pdbx_strand_id
1 'polypeptide(L)'
;MLRLDNNKKEKNIQENPYEKEKNKITKKKKSNIKLSKFIAPFVSKKTLKDICECGNYVEYITDILEKKYKLYRAFFCKNRFCPMCSWRKSLKDSLLISILMKYIETELNYEFVFLTLTVKNIKGDELNDKIKEMNRAFTKMLKRAEIKNLTEGFIRKLEITYQKEKFITKELYEKKYDYYKKRNLKIGDLEPNFDTFHPHFHCVIAVKKQNNHNRISQKRWKELWQESMKDKSITQIRVDDIKKKSDNKEVFEVAKYSAKDADYLVNENVFNYFYKALKGKQLITFSGCFKDSLILYKLGKLDYLKEIDKTEYVYCVGLTWVKKEYVLDVFRELSVEEYKEINKRLIDELDCEIDD
;
A
#
# COMPACT_ATOMS: atom_id res chain seq x y z
N MET A 1 25.36 -9.15 -51.16
CA MET A 1 24.23 -9.45 -50.26
C MET A 1 24.57 -8.84 -48.89
N LEU A 2 24.16 -7.60 -48.67
CA LEU A 2 24.45 -6.81 -47.45
C LEU A 2 23.35 -7.11 -46.43
N ARG A 3 23.75 -7.67 -45.28
CA ARG A 3 22.86 -7.82 -44.13
C ARG A 3 22.74 -6.47 -43.44
N LEU A 4 21.54 -5.90 -43.45
CA LEU A 4 21.17 -4.74 -42.66
C LEU A 4 20.92 -5.19 -41.19
N ASP A 5 21.87 -4.88 -40.33
CA ASP A 5 21.68 -4.99 -38.85
C ASP A 5 20.75 -3.87 -38.39
N ASN A 6 19.49 -4.23 -38.16
CA ASN A 6 18.52 -3.36 -37.53
C ASN A 6 18.68 -3.41 -35.99
N ASN A 7 19.71 -2.78 -35.46
CA ASN A 7 19.82 -2.45 -34.05
C ASN A 7 18.99 -1.19 -33.75
N LYS A 8 17.69 -1.33 -33.55
CA LYS A 8 16.89 -0.30 -32.92
C LYS A 8 17.27 -0.25 -31.44
N LYS A 9 18.23 0.58 -31.08
CA LYS A 9 18.38 1.10 -29.73
C LYS A 9 17.15 1.95 -29.46
N GLU A 10 16.18 1.40 -28.70
CA GLU A 10 15.16 2.21 -28.05
C GLU A 10 15.88 3.21 -27.15
N LYS A 11 15.90 4.48 -27.54
CA LYS A 11 16.32 5.57 -26.67
C LYS A 11 15.32 5.59 -25.51
N ASN A 12 15.78 5.23 -24.30
CA ASN A 12 15.10 5.54 -23.07
C ASN A 12 14.98 7.07 -23.00
N ILE A 13 13.86 7.61 -23.47
CA ILE A 13 13.50 9.01 -23.26
C ILE A 13 13.17 9.06 -21.76
N GLN A 14 14.07 9.59 -20.94
CA GLN A 14 13.77 9.88 -19.55
C GLN A 14 12.57 10.84 -19.52
N GLU A 15 11.45 10.36 -18.99
CA GLU A 15 10.24 11.16 -18.79
C GLU A 15 10.60 12.40 -17.96
N ASN A 16 10.17 13.59 -18.39
CA ASN A 16 10.38 14.83 -17.66
C ASN A 16 9.83 14.67 -16.22
N PRO A 17 10.61 14.97 -15.17
CA PRO A 17 10.20 14.81 -13.78
C PRO A 17 8.88 15.52 -13.44
N TYR A 18 8.64 16.71 -13.98
CA TYR A 18 7.38 17.44 -13.86
C TYR A 18 6.20 16.64 -14.45
N GLU A 19 6.33 16.19 -15.70
CA GLU A 19 5.28 15.42 -16.37
C GLU A 19 5.02 14.09 -15.67
N LYS A 20 6.05 13.45 -15.13
CA LYS A 20 5.93 12.21 -14.35
C LYS A 20 5.03 12.42 -13.11
N GLU A 21 5.28 13.44 -12.30
CA GLU A 21 4.48 13.72 -11.11
C GLU A 21 3.07 14.21 -11.48
N LYS A 22 2.94 15.05 -12.51
CA LYS A 22 1.65 15.49 -13.06
C LYS A 22 0.81 14.32 -13.55
N ASN A 23 1.40 13.37 -14.29
CA ASN A 23 0.73 12.17 -14.78
C ASN A 23 0.27 11.27 -13.62
N LYS A 24 1.09 11.11 -12.61
CA LYS A 24 0.80 10.31 -11.41
C LYS A 24 -0.41 10.86 -10.65
N ILE A 25 -0.41 12.15 -10.35
CA ILE A 25 -1.51 12.78 -9.63
C ILE A 25 -2.79 12.85 -10.48
N THR A 26 -2.67 13.07 -11.80
CA THR A 26 -3.78 13.05 -12.75
C THR A 26 -4.52 11.71 -12.73
N LYS A 27 -3.79 10.59 -12.74
CA LYS A 27 -4.39 9.25 -12.63
C LYS A 27 -5.18 9.09 -11.34
N LYS A 28 -4.64 9.56 -10.21
CA LYS A 28 -5.32 9.49 -8.91
C LYS A 28 -6.56 10.37 -8.85
N LYS A 29 -6.50 11.58 -9.43
CA LYS A 29 -7.65 12.47 -9.50
C LYS A 29 -8.77 11.92 -10.39
N LYS A 30 -8.45 11.31 -11.52
CA LYS A 30 -9.44 10.62 -12.37
C LYS A 30 -10.15 9.49 -11.61
N SER A 31 -9.40 8.69 -10.85
CA SER A 31 -9.98 7.65 -9.98
C SER A 31 -10.84 8.26 -8.85
N ASN A 32 -10.46 9.40 -8.28
CA ASN A 32 -11.24 10.11 -7.27
C ASN A 32 -12.59 10.60 -7.83
N ILE A 33 -12.61 11.13 -9.04
CA ILE A 33 -13.86 11.52 -9.73
C ILE A 33 -14.76 10.31 -9.97
N LYS A 34 -14.18 9.15 -10.31
CA LYS A 34 -14.95 7.91 -10.44
C LYS A 34 -15.51 7.47 -9.08
N LEU A 35 -14.71 7.56 -8.01
CA LEU A 35 -15.16 7.26 -6.66
C LEU A 35 -16.38 8.08 -6.25
N SER A 36 -16.41 9.38 -6.53
CA SER A 36 -17.50 10.27 -6.09
C SER A 36 -18.88 9.77 -6.53
N LYS A 37 -18.97 9.11 -7.70
CA LYS A 37 -20.20 8.51 -8.20
C LYS A 37 -20.63 7.28 -7.39
N PHE A 38 -19.68 6.42 -7.02
CA PHE A 38 -19.99 5.18 -6.30
C PHE A 38 -20.22 5.40 -4.81
N ILE A 39 -19.52 6.37 -4.19
CA ILE A 39 -19.60 6.62 -2.75
C ILE A 39 -20.78 7.51 -2.34
N ALA A 40 -21.37 8.24 -3.28
CA ALA A 40 -22.44 9.20 -3.01
C ALA A 40 -23.60 8.63 -2.15
N PRO A 41 -24.09 7.38 -2.35
CA PRO A 41 -25.14 6.81 -1.52
C PRO A 41 -24.74 6.51 -0.07
N PHE A 42 -23.46 6.52 0.26
CA PHE A 42 -22.94 6.04 1.53
C PHE A 42 -22.43 7.15 2.46
N VAL A 43 -22.34 8.39 1.97
CA VAL A 43 -21.74 9.52 2.69
C VAL A 43 -22.66 10.74 2.72
N SER A 44 -22.41 11.67 3.65
CA SER A 44 -23.12 12.95 3.70
C SER A 44 -22.80 13.82 2.48
N LYS A 45 -23.69 14.80 2.17
CA LYS A 45 -23.43 15.79 1.11
C LYS A 45 -22.13 16.56 1.32
N LYS A 46 -21.80 16.90 2.59
CA LYS A 46 -20.53 17.55 2.96
C LYS A 46 -19.34 16.67 2.60
N THR A 47 -19.34 15.41 3.08
CA THR A 47 -18.24 14.46 2.77
C THR A 47 -18.09 14.21 1.28
N LEU A 48 -19.21 14.14 0.53
CA LEU A 48 -19.17 13.99 -0.93
C LEU A 48 -18.52 15.21 -1.59
N LYS A 49 -18.88 16.43 -1.16
CA LYS A 49 -18.24 17.67 -1.63
C LYS A 49 -16.74 17.64 -1.37
N ASP A 50 -16.31 17.32 -0.15
CA ASP A 50 -14.89 17.25 0.21
C ASP A 50 -14.14 16.22 -0.66
N ILE A 51 -14.77 15.06 -0.97
CA ILE A 51 -14.19 14.07 -1.88
C ILE A 51 -14.05 14.63 -3.30
N CYS A 52 -15.06 15.32 -3.81
CA CYS A 52 -15.02 15.93 -5.16
C CYS A 52 -13.92 17.00 -5.26
N GLU A 53 -13.73 17.79 -4.21
CA GLU A 53 -12.75 18.86 -4.14
C GLU A 53 -11.33 18.37 -3.82
N CYS A 54 -11.20 17.12 -3.37
CA CYS A 54 -9.91 16.54 -2.99
C CYS A 54 -8.88 16.62 -4.13
N GLY A 55 -7.81 17.38 -3.91
CA GLY A 55 -6.75 17.61 -4.88
C GLY A 55 -7.18 18.44 -6.10
N ASN A 56 -8.19 19.30 -6.01
CA ASN A 56 -8.50 20.24 -7.08
C ASN A 56 -7.38 21.24 -7.31
N TYR A 57 -6.68 21.61 -6.25
CA TYR A 57 -5.45 22.39 -6.29
C TYR A 57 -4.36 21.62 -5.53
N VAL A 58 -3.15 21.62 -6.09
CA VAL A 58 -1.98 20.98 -5.49
C VAL A 58 -0.76 21.84 -5.71
N GLU A 59 0.10 21.96 -4.71
CA GLU A 59 1.39 22.63 -4.78
C GLU A 59 2.52 21.62 -4.66
N TYR A 60 3.46 21.71 -5.58
CA TYR A 60 4.74 21.02 -5.53
C TYR A 60 5.85 22.01 -5.22
N ILE A 61 6.90 21.53 -4.58
CA ILE A 61 8.18 22.24 -4.48
C ILE A 61 9.20 21.52 -5.35
N THR A 62 10.11 22.30 -5.95
CA THR A 62 11.15 21.75 -6.82
C THR A 62 12.49 22.45 -6.57
N ASP A 63 13.57 21.71 -6.88
CA ASP A 63 14.92 22.23 -6.86
C ASP A 63 15.19 23.18 -8.05
N ILE A 64 16.28 23.91 -7.99
CA ILE A 64 16.67 24.92 -9.00
C ILE A 64 16.78 24.33 -10.42
N LEU A 65 17.07 23.04 -10.55
CA LEU A 65 17.20 22.35 -11.82
C LEU A 65 15.90 21.66 -12.28
N GLU A 66 14.81 21.79 -11.51
CA GLU A 66 13.52 21.17 -11.76
C GLU A 66 13.59 19.64 -11.97
N LYS A 67 14.56 18.97 -11.30
CA LYS A 67 14.77 17.53 -11.40
C LYS A 67 14.03 16.73 -10.33
N LYS A 68 13.69 17.39 -9.21
CA LYS A 68 13.00 16.76 -8.10
C LYS A 68 11.75 17.54 -7.73
N TYR A 69 10.62 16.89 -7.82
CA TYR A 69 9.32 17.45 -7.43
C TYR A 69 8.80 16.72 -6.20
N LYS A 70 8.40 17.48 -5.18
CA LYS A 70 7.80 16.95 -3.95
C LYS A 70 6.47 17.65 -3.71
N LEU A 71 5.39 16.89 -3.50
CA LEU A 71 4.09 17.45 -3.18
C LEU A 71 4.16 18.16 -1.83
N TYR A 72 3.88 19.45 -1.83
CA TYR A 72 4.01 20.34 -0.67
C TYR A 72 2.66 20.55 0.02
N ARG A 73 1.67 21.05 -0.72
CA ARG A 73 0.32 21.33 -0.19
C ARG A 73 -0.75 20.82 -1.13
N ALA A 74 -1.89 20.39 -0.57
CA ALA A 74 -3.14 20.15 -1.27
C ALA A 74 -4.28 20.06 -0.27
N PHE A 75 -5.52 20.31 -0.73
CA PHE A 75 -6.68 19.91 0.04
C PHE A 75 -6.91 18.40 -0.09
N PHE A 76 -6.92 17.70 1.02
CA PHE A 76 -7.19 16.25 1.11
C PHE A 76 -8.43 15.98 1.94
N CYS A 77 -9.40 15.23 1.39
CA CYS A 77 -10.68 14.92 2.03
C CYS A 77 -10.59 13.91 3.18
N LYS A 78 -9.42 13.33 3.44
CA LYS A 78 -9.13 12.33 4.48
C LYS A 78 -9.96 11.04 4.38
N ASN A 79 -10.77 10.86 3.35
CA ASN A 79 -11.58 9.66 3.18
C ASN A 79 -10.72 8.47 2.75
N ARG A 80 -10.84 7.34 3.45
CA ARG A 80 -10.03 6.13 3.22
C ARG A 80 -10.19 5.49 1.85
N PHE A 81 -11.34 5.70 1.19
CA PHE A 81 -11.60 5.22 -0.17
C PHE A 81 -11.11 6.20 -1.23
N CYS A 82 -10.73 7.42 -0.87
CA CYS A 82 -10.23 8.39 -1.83
C CYS A 82 -8.85 7.98 -2.37
N PRO A 83 -8.67 7.78 -3.70
CA PRO A 83 -7.39 7.38 -4.28
C PRO A 83 -6.26 8.39 -4.04
N MET A 84 -6.59 9.69 -3.91
CA MET A 84 -5.63 10.73 -3.57
C MET A 84 -5.12 10.57 -2.14
N CYS A 85 -6.05 10.45 -1.17
CA CYS A 85 -5.73 10.32 0.24
C CYS A 85 -5.05 8.99 0.56
N SER A 86 -5.58 7.87 0.05
CA SER A 86 -5.01 6.56 0.30
C SER A 86 -3.58 6.43 -0.27
N TRP A 87 -3.30 7.02 -1.44
CA TRP A 87 -1.95 7.10 -1.96
C TRP A 87 -0.99 7.83 -1.01
N ARG A 88 -1.37 9.00 -0.51
CA ARG A 88 -0.56 9.76 0.45
C ARG A 88 -0.34 8.98 1.74
N LYS A 89 -1.41 8.41 2.30
CA LYS A 89 -1.31 7.58 3.51
C LYS A 89 -0.36 6.39 3.31
N SER A 90 -0.43 5.72 2.19
CA SER A 90 0.46 4.59 1.89
C SER A 90 1.95 4.99 1.89
N LEU A 91 2.30 6.18 1.38
CA LEU A 91 3.67 6.69 1.44
C LEU A 91 4.12 7.00 2.87
N LYS A 92 3.26 7.65 3.67
CA LYS A 92 3.52 7.90 5.10
C LYS A 92 3.64 6.59 5.89
N ASP A 93 2.75 5.64 5.67
CA ASP A 93 2.79 4.32 6.33
C ASP A 93 4.09 3.58 5.97
N SER A 94 4.57 3.66 4.71
CA SER A 94 5.84 3.04 4.31
C SER A 94 7.01 3.62 5.06
N LEU A 95 7.10 4.94 5.15
CA LEU A 95 8.17 5.62 5.87
C LEU A 95 8.11 5.31 7.37
N LEU A 96 6.93 5.42 7.99
CA LEU A 96 6.72 5.07 9.38
C LEU A 96 7.20 3.64 9.67
N ILE A 97 6.71 2.65 8.90
CA ILE A 97 7.05 1.23 9.10
C ILE A 97 8.56 1.02 8.96
N SER A 98 9.22 1.66 7.97
CA SER A 98 10.67 1.54 7.79
C SER A 98 11.46 2.07 8.99
N ILE A 99 11.03 3.19 9.60
CA ILE A 99 11.66 3.76 10.80
C ILE A 99 11.46 2.83 12.01
N LEU A 100 10.21 2.33 12.22
CA LEU A 100 9.92 1.39 13.31
C LEU A 100 10.75 0.11 13.18
N MET A 101 10.86 -0.45 11.96
CA MET A 101 11.67 -1.65 11.72
C MET A 101 13.16 -1.38 11.95
N LYS A 102 13.67 -0.23 11.49
CA LYS A 102 15.05 0.16 11.73
C LYS A 102 15.36 0.23 13.24
N TYR A 103 14.50 0.90 14.02
CA TYR A 103 14.63 0.95 15.47
C TYR A 103 14.62 -0.46 16.11
N ILE A 104 13.65 -1.29 15.74
CA ILE A 104 13.51 -2.65 16.29
C ILE A 104 14.73 -3.53 15.95
N GLU A 105 15.27 -3.37 14.74
CA GLU A 105 16.46 -4.12 14.30
C GLU A 105 17.73 -3.64 15.03
N THR A 106 17.95 -2.32 15.11
CA THR A 106 19.21 -1.76 15.61
C THR A 106 19.27 -1.68 17.14
N GLU A 107 18.19 -1.24 17.79
CA GLU A 107 18.18 -0.98 19.23
C GLU A 107 17.65 -2.18 20.04
N LEU A 108 16.63 -2.90 19.51
CA LEU A 108 16.07 -4.07 20.20
C LEU A 108 16.72 -5.38 19.75
N ASN A 109 17.52 -5.35 18.68
CA ASN A 109 18.24 -6.51 18.14
C ASN A 109 17.32 -7.68 17.73
N TYR A 110 16.12 -7.37 17.16
CA TYR A 110 15.19 -8.38 16.65
C TYR A 110 15.37 -8.58 15.13
N GLU A 111 14.90 -9.73 14.65
CA GLU A 111 14.78 -10.07 13.23
C GLU A 111 13.31 -10.07 12.83
N PHE A 112 13.06 -10.16 11.51
CA PHE A 112 11.69 -10.11 10.99
C PHE A 112 11.36 -11.32 10.15
N VAL A 113 10.12 -11.79 10.28
CA VAL A 113 9.48 -12.77 9.39
C VAL A 113 8.31 -12.09 8.69
N PHE A 114 8.29 -12.14 7.37
CA PHE A 114 7.17 -11.67 6.57
C PHE A 114 6.22 -12.81 6.25
N LEU A 115 4.93 -12.63 6.56
CA LEU A 115 3.89 -13.62 6.26
C LEU A 115 2.82 -13.00 5.36
N THR A 116 2.43 -13.74 4.31
CA THR A 116 1.17 -13.50 3.64
C THR A 116 0.23 -14.67 3.94
N LEU A 117 -0.82 -14.38 4.71
CA LEU A 117 -1.83 -15.35 5.11
C LEU A 117 -3.07 -15.18 4.24
N THR A 118 -3.39 -16.19 3.45
CA THR A 118 -4.47 -16.14 2.47
C THR A 118 -5.61 -17.08 2.83
N VAL A 119 -6.75 -16.89 2.18
CA VAL A 119 -7.87 -17.83 2.14
C VAL A 119 -8.28 -18.06 0.70
N LYS A 120 -9.19 -18.99 0.42
CA LYS A 120 -9.78 -19.11 -0.92
C LYS A 120 -10.54 -17.85 -1.31
N ASN A 121 -10.65 -17.62 -2.61
CA ASN A 121 -11.53 -16.59 -3.15
C ASN A 121 -12.98 -16.84 -2.72
N ILE A 122 -13.71 -15.79 -2.43
CA ILE A 122 -15.09 -15.82 -1.92
C ILE A 122 -15.98 -14.85 -2.70
N LYS A 123 -17.29 -15.00 -2.58
CA LYS A 123 -18.25 -14.04 -3.12
C LYS A 123 -18.35 -12.78 -2.25
N GLY A 124 -18.90 -11.70 -2.81
CA GLY A 124 -18.91 -10.40 -2.15
C GLY A 124 -19.76 -10.36 -0.88
N ASP A 125 -20.86 -11.08 -0.82
CA ASP A 125 -21.73 -11.20 0.35
C ASP A 125 -21.04 -11.88 1.55
N GLU A 126 -20.11 -12.79 1.31
CA GLU A 126 -19.33 -13.51 2.33
C GLU A 126 -18.14 -12.67 2.86
N LEU A 127 -17.74 -11.60 2.15
CA LEU A 127 -16.47 -10.90 2.37
C LEU A 127 -16.31 -10.37 3.80
N ASN A 128 -17.33 -9.70 4.34
CA ASN A 128 -17.27 -9.11 5.68
C ASN A 128 -17.11 -10.17 6.77
N ASP A 129 -17.82 -11.29 6.66
CA ASP A 129 -17.78 -12.35 7.67
C ASP A 129 -16.50 -13.17 7.55
N LYS A 130 -15.98 -13.38 6.35
CA LYS A 130 -14.66 -13.99 6.14
C LYS A 130 -13.54 -13.15 6.78
N ILE A 131 -13.57 -11.83 6.66
CA ILE A 131 -12.60 -10.95 7.33
C ILE A 131 -12.70 -11.08 8.87
N LYS A 132 -13.91 -11.16 9.43
CA LYS A 132 -14.08 -11.39 10.87
C LYS A 132 -13.52 -12.74 11.30
N GLU A 133 -13.75 -13.79 10.50
CA GLU A 133 -13.22 -15.13 10.73
C GLU A 133 -11.68 -15.13 10.70
N MET A 134 -11.08 -14.50 9.67
CA MET A 134 -9.63 -14.35 9.55
C MET A 134 -9.03 -13.61 10.76
N ASN A 135 -9.68 -12.53 11.27
CA ASN A 135 -9.22 -11.81 12.44
C ASN A 135 -9.21 -12.71 13.69
N ARG A 136 -10.26 -13.51 13.91
CA ARG A 136 -10.34 -14.46 15.03
C ARG A 136 -9.29 -15.55 14.91
N ALA A 137 -9.12 -16.09 13.69
CA ALA A 137 -8.13 -17.13 13.40
C ALA A 137 -6.69 -16.61 13.62
N PHE A 138 -6.38 -15.39 13.20
CA PHE A 138 -5.07 -14.78 13.42
C PHE A 138 -4.77 -14.66 14.92
N THR A 139 -5.72 -14.14 15.71
CA THR A 139 -5.57 -14.06 17.16
C THR A 139 -5.37 -15.43 17.80
N LYS A 140 -6.10 -16.45 17.34
CA LYS A 140 -5.95 -17.83 17.80
C LYS A 140 -4.57 -18.41 17.44
N MET A 141 -4.09 -18.15 16.23
CA MET A 141 -2.77 -18.59 15.76
C MET A 141 -1.66 -18.01 16.63
N LEU A 142 -1.71 -16.71 16.91
CA LEU A 142 -0.70 -16.03 17.76
C LEU A 142 -0.67 -16.52 19.21
N LYS A 143 -1.76 -17.11 19.73
CA LYS A 143 -1.81 -17.68 21.09
C LYS A 143 -1.17 -19.08 21.18
N ARG A 144 -0.83 -19.72 20.05
CA ARG A 144 -0.13 -21.01 20.05
C ARG A 144 1.26 -20.85 20.69
N ALA A 145 1.64 -21.77 21.59
CA ALA A 145 2.89 -21.69 22.35
C ALA A 145 4.12 -21.47 21.44
N GLU A 146 4.20 -22.21 20.33
CA GLU A 146 5.30 -22.13 19.37
C GLU A 146 5.42 -20.73 18.69
N ILE A 147 4.31 -19.98 18.54
CA ILE A 147 4.34 -18.62 17.98
C ILE A 147 4.49 -17.59 19.10
N LYS A 148 3.75 -17.75 20.20
CA LYS A 148 3.76 -16.83 21.34
C LYS A 148 5.16 -16.64 21.91
N ASN A 149 5.92 -17.73 22.04
CA ASN A 149 7.28 -17.71 22.57
C ASN A 149 8.31 -17.11 21.62
N LEU A 150 8.01 -17.06 20.32
CA LEU A 150 8.85 -16.51 19.28
C LEU A 150 8.60 -15.03 19.02
N THR A 151 7.34 -14.57 19.17
CA THR A 151 6.87 -13.25 18.70
C THR A 151 7.06 -12.18 19.76
N GLU A 152 7.81 -11.12 19.43
CA GLU A 152 7.99 -9.91 20.26
C GLU A 152 7.01 -8.79 19.86
N GLY A 153 6.48 -8.84 18.66
CA GLY A 153 5.48 -7.92 18.14
C GLY A 153 5.19 -8.18 16.67
N PHE A 154 4.16 -7.52 16.17
CA PHE A 154 3.79 -7.64 14.75
C PHE A 154 3.13 -6.37 14.21
N ILE A 155 3.24 -6.20 12.90
CA ILE A 155 2.35 -5.39 12.09
C ILE A 155 1.53 -6.33 11.23
N ARG A 156 0.21 -6.12 11.16
CA ARG A 156 -0.70 -6.86 10.28
C ARG A 156 -1.54 -5.89 9.48
N LYS A 157 -1.55 -6.06 8.16
CA LYS A 157 -2.34 -5.29 7.20
C LYS A 157 -3.34 -6.18 6.49
N LEU A 158 -4.61 -5.78 6.44
CA LEU A 158 -5.62 -6.39 5.58
C LEU A 158 -5.50 -5.83 4.17
N GLU A 159 -5.39 -6.70 3.16
CA GLU A 159 -5.56 -6.37 1.74
C GLU A 159 -6.67 -7.22 1.14
N ILE A 160 -7.45 -6.64 0.23
CA ILE A 160 -8.50 -7.32 -0.53
C ILE A 160 -8.25 -7.05 -2.00
N THR A 161 -8.14 -8.10 -2.80
CA THR A 161 -8.11 -8.00 -4.26
C THR A 161 -9.41 -8.54 -4.86
N TYR A 162 -9.77 -8.04 -6.03
CA TYR A 162 -10.96 -8.47 -6.76
C TYR A 162 -10.59 -8.97 -8.15
N GLN A 163 -11.08 -10.16 -8.52
CA GLN A 163 -10.85 -10.75 -9.83
C GLN A 163 -11.94 -10.30 -10.80
N LYS A 164 -11.63 -9.30 -11.61
CA LYS A 164 -12.57 -8.64 -12.53
C LYS A 164 -12.57 -9.21 -13.94
N GLU A 165 -11.49 -9.84 -14.37
CA GLU A 165 -11.37 -10.43 -15.70
C GLU A 165 -12.17 -11.73 -15.76
N LYS A 166 -13.12 -11.79 -16.71
CA LYS A 166 -13.96 -12.97 -16.95
C LYS A 166 -13.19 -14.08 -17.67
N PHE A 167 -12.26 -13.70 -18.53
CA PHE A 167 -11.43 -14.61 -19.29
C PHE A 167 -9.97 -14.46 -18.95
N ILE A 168 -9.20 -15.53 -19.08
CA ILE A 168 -7.76 -15.53 -18.85
C ILE A 168 -7.07 -14.75 -19.98
N THR A 169 -6.59 -13.55 -19.68
CA THR A 169 -5.77 -12.74 -20.58
C THR A 169 -4.33 -13.22 -20.60
N LYS A 170 -3.54 -12.84 -21.62
CA LYS A 170 -2.10 -13.12 -21.68
C LYS A 170 -1.37 -12.64 -20.43
N GLU A 171 -1.63 -11.41 -20.01
CA GLU A 171 -1.03 -10.78 -18.83
C GLU A 171 -1.38 -11.55 -17.54
N LEU A 172 -2.64 -11.96 -17.40
CA LEU A 172 -3.09 -12.75 -16.26
C LEU A 172 -2.47 -14.16 -16.24
N TYR A 173 -2.36 -14.78 -17.44
CA TYR A 173 -1.73 -16.09 -17.60
C TYR A 173 -0.25 -16.09 -17.22
N GLU A 174 0.50 -15.09 -17.69
CA GLU A 174 1.92 -14.92 -17.34
C GLU A 174 2.10 -14.73 -15.82
N LYS A 175 1.26 -13.90 -15.21
CA LYS A 175 1.29 -13.63 -13.76
C LYS A 175 0.97 -14.83 -12.89
N LYS A 176 0.09 -15.72 -13.33
CA LYS A 176 -0.37 -16.91 -12.59
C LYS A 176 -0.05 -18.22 -13.34
N TYR A 177 1.06 -18.26 -14.06
CA TYR A 177 1.42 -19.37 -14.96
C TYR A 177 1.28 -20.75 -14.33
N ASP A 178 1.91 -20.99 -13.17
CA ASP A 178 1.86 -22.29 -12.48
C ASP A 178 0.45 -22.68 -12.05
N TYR A 179 -0.37 -21.71 -11.68
CA TYR A 179 -1.75 -21.95 -11.29
C TYR A 179 -2.60 -22.45 -12.45
N TYR A 180 -2.48 -21.82 -13.62
CA TYR A 180 -3.25 -22.18 -14.81
C TYR A 180 -2.70 -23.45 -15.45
N LYS A 181 -1.39 -23.60 -15.54
CA LYS A 181 -0.75 -24.80 -16.07
C LYS A 181 -1.14 -26.07 -15.31
N LYS A 182 -1.15 -26.04 -13.98
CA LYS A 182 -1.58 -27.18 -13.13
C LYS A 182 -3.05 -27.55 -13.33
N ARG A 183 -3.87 -26.70 -13.92
CA ARG A 183 -5.30 -26.89 -14.18
C ARG A 183 -5.62 -27.07 -15.65
N ASN A 184 -4.61 -27.17 -16.51
CA ASN A 184 -4.74 -27.24 -17.97
C ASN A 184 -5.56 -26.08 -18.58
N LEU A 185 -5.56 -24.90 -17.94
CA LEU A 185 -6.25 -23.70 -18.41
C LEU A 185 -5.35 -22.92 -19.37
N LYS A 186 -5.96 -22.30 -20.38
CA LYS A 186 -5.27 -21.54 -21.45
C LYS A 186 -5.76 -20.10 -21.49
N ILE A 187 -5.04 -19.28 -22.23
CA ILE A 187 -5.48 -17.91 -22.57
C ILE A 187 -6.79 -18.00 -23.35
N GLY A 188 -7.79 -17.24 -22.93
CA GLY A 188 -9.15 -17.24 -23.49
C GLY A 188 -10.15 -18.11 -22.74
N ASP A 189 -9.70 -19.03 -21.87
CA ASP A 189 -10.60 -19.82 -21.01
C ASP A 189 -11.25 -18.91 -19.95
N LEU A 190 -12.36 -19.41 -19.36
CA LEU A 190 -12.99 -18.73 -18.23
C LEU A 190 -12.05 -18.70 -17.02
N GLU A 191 -11.91 -17.52 -16.38
CA GLU A 191 -11.17 -17.39 -15.13
C GLU A 191 -11.98 -18.05 -13.99
N PRO A 192 -11.47 -19.10 -13.34
CA PRO A 192 -12.21 -19.82 -12.29
C PRO A 192 -12.61 -18.94 -11.10
N ASN A 193 -11.87 -17.87 -10.85
CA ASN A 193 -12.12 -16.92 -9.77
C ASN A 193 -12.80 -15.65 -10.25
N PHE A 194 -13.39 -15.61 -11.45
CA PHE A 194 -14.11 -14.45 -11.94
C PHE A 194 -15.20 -14.00 -10.95
N ASP A 195 -15.31 -12.69 -10.74
CA ASP A 195 -16.29 -12.07 -9.83
C ASP A 195 -16.18 -12.59 -8.38
N THR A 196 -14.94 -12.70 -7.89
CA THR A 196 -14.64 -13.09 -6.52
C THR A 196 -13.64 -12.17 -5.84
N PHE A 197 -13.65 -12.17 -4.52
CA PHE A 197 -12.78 -11.40 -3.64
C PHE A 197 -11.76 -12.31 -2.98
N HIS A 198 -10.54 -11.82 -2.83
CA HIS A 198 -9.46 -12.55 -2.17
C HIS A 198 -8.88 -11.69 -1.03
N PRO A 199 -9.42 -11.78 0.20
CA PRO A 199 -8.85 -11.13 1.36
C PRO A 199 -7.62 -11.89 1.84
N HIS A 200 -6.59 -11.14 2.24
CA HIS A 200 -5.37 -11.69 2.80
C HIS A 200 -4.72 -10.73 3.79
N PHE A 201 -3.90 -11.26 4.68
CA PHE A 201 -3.08 -10.47 5.58
C PHE A 201 -1.64 -10.45 5.12
N HIS A 202 -1.06 -9.26 5.08
CA HIS A 202 0.38 -9.05 5.09
C HIS A 202 0.81 -8.76 6.52
N CYS A 203 1.75 -9.55 7.02
CA CYS A 203 2.24 -9.42 8.38
C CYS A 203 3.76 -9.30 8.40
N VAL A 204 4.29 -8.44 9.25
CA VAL A 204 5.69 -8.43 9.67
C VAL A 204 5.71 -8.82 11.13
N ILE A 205 6.38 -9.89 11.48
CA ILE A 205 6.52 -10.38 12.85
C ILE A 205 7.96 -10.15 13.29
N ALA A 206 8.13 -9.40 14.37
CA ALA A 206 9.43 -9.25 15.04
C ALA A 206 9.67 -10.46 15.92
N VAL A 207 10.85 -11.06 15.78
CA VAL A 207 11.26 -12.26 16.50
C VAL A 207 12.66 -12.05 17.11
N LYS A 208 12.94 -12.69 18.24
CA LYS A 208 14.30 -12.73 18.79
C LYS A 208 15.23 -13.40 17.80
N LYS A 209 16.47 -12.90 17.68
CA LYS A 209 17.50 -13.58 16.90
C LYS A 209 17.66 -15.01 17.38
N GLN A 210 17.46 -15.95 16.48
CA GLN A 210 17.54 -17.37 16.81
C GLN A 210 18.53 -18.09 15.89
N ASN A 211 19.15 -19.15 16.42
CA ASN A 211 19.87 -20.12 15.61
C ASN A 211 18.89 -20.83 14.66
N ASN A 212 19.35 -21.21 13.47
CA ASN A 212 18.50 -21.77 12.38
C ASN A 212 17.60 -22.94 12.79
N HIS A 213 17.91 -23.65 13.88
CA HIS A 213 17.16 -24.81 14.35
C HIS A 213 15.80 -24.51 15.00
N ASN A 214 15.55 -23.26 15.42
CA ASN A 214 14.32 -22.89 16.13
C ASN A 214 13.31 -22.13 15.25
N ARG A 215 13.55 -22.03 13.93
CA ARG A 215 12.65 -21.34 13.01
C ARG A 215 11.46 -22.19 12.62
N ILE A 216 10.26 -21.59 12.64
CA ILE A 216 9.05 -22.23 12.16
C ILE A 216 9.13 -22.32 10.63
N SER A 217 9.06 -23.54 10.08
CA SER A 217 9.08 -23.73 8.63
C SER A 217 7.84 -23.19 7.94
N GLN A 218 7.93 -22.85 6.64
CA GLN A 218 6.76 -22.43 5.85
C GLN A 218 5.63 -23.46 5.88
N LYS A 219 5.97 -24.77 5.86
CA LYS A 219 4.99 -25.84 5.99
C LYS A 219 4.25 -25.74 7.33
N ARG A 220 4.97 -25.52 8.44
CA ARG A 220 4.38 -25.41 9.77
C ARG A 220 3.53 -24.14 9.92
N TRP A 221 3.96 -22.99 9.40
CA TRP A 221 3.14 -21.78 9.35
C TRP A 221 1.81 -22.03 8.61
N LYS A 222 1.85 -22.76 7.48
CA LYS A 222 0.64 -23.12 6.74
C LYS A 222 -0.30 -23.99 7.58
N GLU A 223 0.21 -25.02 8.23
CA GLU A 223 -0.58 -25.90 9.10
C GLU A 223 -1.24 -25.10 10.24
N LEU A 224 -0.50 -24.24 10.91
CA LEU A 224 -1.00 -23.38 11.98
C LEU A 224 -2.12 -22.44 11.49
N TRP A 225 -2.00 -21.91 10.29
CA TRP A 225 -3.04 -21.08 9.69
C TRP A 225 -4.27 -21.92 9.33
N GLN A 226 -4.10 -23.08 8.68
CA GLN A 226 -5.17 -24.04 8.38
C GLN A 226 -5.94 -24.46 9.63
N GLU A 227 -5.23 -24.82 10.70
CA GLU A 227 -5.82 -25.21 11.98
C GLU A 227 -6.59 -24.06 12.63
N SER A 228 -6.06 -22.84 12.54
CA SER A 228 -6.68 -21.66 13.14
C SER A 228 -7.94 -21.23 12.40
N MET A 229 -7.92 -21.33 11.05
CA MET A 229 -9.07 -21.11 10.17
C MET A 229 -10.04 -22.29 10.14
N LYS A 230 -9.64 -23.47 10.65
CA LYS A 230 -10.36 -24.73 10.47
C LYS A 230 -10.62 -25.08 8.99
N ASP A 231 -9.70 -24.70 8.13
CA ASP A 231 -9.81 -24.85 6.67
C ASP A 231 -8.54 -25.47 6.08
N LYS A 232 -8.58 -26.79 5.83
CA LYS A 232 -7.50 -27.55 5.19
C LYS A 232 -7.35 -27.23 3.69
N SER A 233 -8.31 -26.56 3.11
CA SER A 233 -8.30 -26.20 1.68
C SER A 233 -7.38 -24.99 1.36
N ILE A 234 -6.84 -24.33 2.35
CA ILE A 234 -5.81 -23.29 2.19
C ILE A 234 -4.52 -23.97 1.74
N THR A 235 -4.15 -23.74 0.49
CA THR A 235 -2.99 -24.43 -0.12
C THR A 235 -1.71 -23.62 -0.07
N GLN A 236 -1.82 -22.30 0.04
CA GLN A 236 -0.68 -21.40 -0.06
C GLN A 236 -0.68 -20.35 1.05
N ILE A 237 0.48 -20.16 1.64
CA ILE A 237 0.89 -18.98 2.37
C ILE A 237 2.29 -18.62 1.88
N ARG A 238 2.71 -17.39 2.07
CA ARG A 238 4.10 -16.99 1.80
C ARG A 238 4.78 -16.66 3.13
N VAL A 239 5.99 -17.16 3.28
CA VAL A 239 6.87 -16.88 4.41
C VAL A 239 8.23 -16.50 3.85
N ASP A 240 8.66 -15.29 4.13
CA ASP A 240 9.98 -14.81 3.74
C ASP A 240 10.70 -14.29 4.99
N ASP A 241 11.94 -14.74 5.19
CA ASP A 241 12.83 -14.10 6.16
C ASP A 241 13.28 -12.77 5.57
N ILE A 242 13.04 -11.68 6.27
CA ILE A 242 13.59 -10.38 5.90
C ILE A 242 15.08 -10.39 6.21
N LYS A 243 15.85 -10.98 5.30
CA LYS A 243 17.30 -10.86 5.33
C LYS A 243 17.66 -9.42 4.96
N LYS A 244 18.81 -8.94 5.43
CA LYS A 244 19.45 -7.64 5.14
C LYS A 244 19.63 -7.38 3.61
N LYS A 245 18.55 -7.44 2.82
CA LYS A 245 18.55 -7.00 1.43
C LYS A 245 18.02 -5.58 1.40
N SER A 246 18.78 -4.73 0.74
CA SER A 246 18.53 -3.30 0.49
C SER A 246 17.18 -2.96 -0.18
N ASP A 247 16.37 -3.93 -0.51
CA ASP A 247 15.08 -3.74 -1.16
C ASP A 247 13.99 -3.80 -0.09
N ASN A 248 13.48 -2.64 0.30
CA ASN A 248 12.34 -2.46 1.23
C ASN A 248 11.00 -2.98 0.66
N LYS A 249 11.01 -4.04 -0.17
CA LYS A 249 9.80 -4.59 -0.81
C LYS A 249 8.75 -5.03 0.19
N GLU A 250 9.17 -5.68 1.27
CA GLU A 250 8.29 -6.20 2.31
C GLU A 250 7.62 -5.07 3.10
N VAL A 251 8.35 -3.99 3.35
CA VAL A 251 7.81 -2.76 3.96
C VAL A 251 6.73 -2.17 3.08
N PHE A 252 6.99 -2.06 1.77
CA PHE A 252 6.01 -1.56 0.81
C PHE A 252 4.77 -2.45 0.71
N GLU A 253 4.90 -3.78 0.82
CA GLU A 253 3.75 -4.69 0.82
C GLU A 253 2.83 -4.46 2.02
N VAL A 254 3.39 -4.23 3.21
CA VAL A 254 2.59 -3.95 4.42
C VAL A 254 2.02 -2.53 4.41
N ALA A 255 2.70 -1.58 3.79
CA ALA A 255 2.23 -0.19 3.69
C ALA A 255 1.28 0.06 2.51
N LYS A 256 1.12 -0.88 1.56
CA LYS A 256 0.21 -0.75 0.41
C LYS A 256 -1.23 -0.49 0.84
N TYR A 257 -2.04 -0.06 -0.10
CA TYR A 257 -3.49 0.09 0.09
C TYR A 257 -4.15 -1.21 0.53
N SER A 258 -5.17 -1.11 1.38
CA SER A 258 -6.01 -2.28 1.72
C SER A 258 -6.88 -2.77 0.56
N ALA A 259 -7.07 -1.94 -0.47
CA ALA A 259 -7.64 -2.30 -1.77
C ALA A 259 -7.15 -1.28 -2.80
N LYS A 260 -6.84 -1.74 -4.00
CA LYS A 260 -6.47 -0.85 -5.12
C LYS A 260 -7.73 -0.19 -5.67
N ASP A 261 -7.63 1.09 -6.06
CA ASP A 261 -8.73 1.80 -6.73
C ASP A 261 -9.24 1.06 -7.98
N ALA A 262 -8.36 0.38 -8.72
CA ALA A 262 -8.73 -0.47 -9.84
C ALA A 262 -9.59 -1.70 -9.48
N ASP A 263 -9.56 -2.14 -8.22
CA ASP A 263 -10.31 -3.31 -7.74
C ASP A 263 -11.71 -2.91 -7.24
N TYR A 264 -11.84 -1.81 -6.48
CA TYR A 264 -13.14 -1.41 -5.93
C TYR A 264 -13.92 -0.42 -6.79
N LEU A 265 -13.30 0.25 -7.77
CA LEU A 265 -13.98 1.15 -8.70
C LEU A 265 -14.40 0.45 -10.01
N VAL A 266 -14.76 -0.82 -9.97
CA VAL A 266 -15.21 -1.59 -11.15
C VAL A 266 -16.67 -1.25 -11.48
N ASN A 267 -17.56 -1.47 -10.52
CA ASN A 267 -19.00 -1.13 -10.59
C ASN A 267 -19.56 -0.88 -9.18
N GLU A 268 -20.82 -0.47 -9.09
CA GLU A 268 -21.49 -0.10 -7.84
C GLU A 268 -21.60 -1.28 -6.86
N ASN A 269 -21.92 -2.48 -7.35
CA ASN A 269 -22.03 -3.67 -6.49
C ASN A 269 -20.71 -4.05 -5.86
N VAL A 270 -19.63 -4.07 -6.65
CA VAL A 270 -18.27 -4.36 -6.16
C VAL A 270 -17.86 -3.30 -5.15
N PHE A 271 -18.11 -2.01 -5.43
CA PHE A 271 -17.83 -0.93 -4.49
C PHE A 271 -18.59 -1.10 -3.17
N ASN A 272 -19.87 -1.45 -3.21
CA ASN A 272 -20.69 -1.69 -2.02
C ASN A 272 -20.10 -2.80 -1.12
N TYR A 273 -19.63 -3.90 -1.70
CA TYR A 273 -18.97 -4.97 -0.95
C TYR A 273 -17.68 -4.49 -0.27
N PHE A 274 -16.81 -3.78 -1.00
CA PHE A 274 -15.62 -3.18 -0.41
C PHE A 274 -15.94 -2.17 0.68
N TYR A 275 -16.92 -1.30 0.45
CA TYR A 275 -17.33 -0.29 1.41
C TYR A 275 -17.80 -0.92 2.72
N LYS A 276 -18.72 -1.90 2.66
CA LYS A 276 -19.21 -2.63 3.85
C LYS A 276 -18.10 -3.39 4.56
N ALA A 277 -17.17 -3.96 3.82
CA ALA A 277 -16.08 -4.76 4.37
C ALA A 277 -15.01 -3.90 5.06
N LEU A 278 -14.74 -2.68 4.58
CA LEU A 278 -13.63 -1.84 5.04
C LEU A 278 -14.05 -0.66 5.91
N LYS A 279 -15.31 -0.18 5.81
CA LYS A 279 -15.80 0.96 6.62
C LYS A 279 -15.65 0.67 8.12
N GLY A 280 -15.03 1.59 8.87
CA GLY A 280 -14.86 1.49 10.30
C GLY A 280 -13.95 0.35 10.78
N LYS A 281 -13.23 -0.33 9.87
CA LYS A 281 -12.28 -1.38 10.22
C LYS A 281 -10.89 -0.81 10.42
N GLN A 282 -10.17 -1.32 11.42
CA GLN A 282 -8.73 -1.09 11.52
C GLN A 282 -8.00 -1.93 10.48
N LEU A 283 -7.45 -1.25 9.46
CA LEU A 283 -6.81 -1.91 8.31
C LEU A 283 -5.38 -2.33 8.58
N ILE A 284 -4.69 -1.59 9.45
CA ILE A 284 -3.35 -1.90 9.93
C ILE A 284 -3.36 -2.00 11.45
N THR A 285 -2.70 -3.01 12.00
CA THR A 285 -2.63 -3.26 13.44
C THR A 285 -1.17 -3.39 13.86
N PHE A 286 -0.79 -2.67 14.91
CA PHE A 286 0.52 -2.76 15.55
C PHE A 286 0.38 -3.45 16.90
N SER A 287 1.34 -4.31 17.27
CA SER A 287 1.35 -5.03 18.55
C SER A 287 2.76 -5.23 19.07
N GLY A 288 2.90 -5.40 20.38
CA GLY A 288 4.19 -5.60 21.07
C GLY A 288 5.19 -4.49 20.73
N CYS A 289 6.43 -4.84 20.46
CA CYS A 289 7.52 -3.89 20.18
C CYS A 289 7.18 -2.86 19.08
N PHE A 290 6.38 -3.21 18.09
CA PHE A 290 5.92 -2.25 17.06
C PHE A 290 4.97 -1.18 17.62
N LYS A 291 4.10 -1.56 18.57
CA LYS A 291 3.19 -0.60 19.21
C LYS A 291 3.99 0.36 20.11
N ASP A 292 4.97 -0.17 20.85
CA ASP A 292 5.81 0.62 21.74
C ASP A 292 6.70 1.57 20.92
N SER A 293 7.30 1.09 19.85
CA SER A 293 8.08 1.92 18.91
C SER A 293 7.22 3.01 18.24
N LEU A 294 5.95 2.73 17.93
CA LEU A 294 5.02 3.72 17.39
C LEU A 294 4.77 4.87 18.37
N ILE A 295 4.71 4.57 19.67
CA ILE A 295 4.61 5.60 20.71
C ILE A 295 5.87 6.45 20.72
N LEU A 296 7.07 5.84 20.68
CA LEU A 296 8.33 6.58 20.61
C LEU A 296 8.42 7.46 19.37
N TYR A 297 7.99 6.95 18.21
CA TYR A 297 7.91 7.71 16.97
C TYR A 297 7.02 8.97 17.12
N LYS A 298 5.81 8.80 17.66
CA LYS A 298 4.88 9.92 17.89
C LYS A 298 5.39 10.96 18.88
N LEU A 299 6.28 10.57 19.79
CA LEU A 299 6.96 11.47 20.74
C LEU A 299 8.23 12.11 20.15
N GLY A 300 8.54 11.90 18.86
CA GLY A 300 9.74 12.41 18.22
C GLY A 300 11.05 11.73 18.65
N LYS A 301 10.99 10.69 19.52
CA LYS A 301 12.17 10.03 20.05
C LYS A 301 12.92 9.18 19.01
N LEU A 302 12.35 8.94 17.84
CA LEU A 302 12.95 8.20 16.72
C LEU A 302 13.39 9.11 15.58
N ASP A 303 13.38 10.44 15.74
CA ASP A 303 13.71 11.39 14.68
C ASP A 303 15.16 11.27 14.20
N TYR A 304 16.07 10.79 15.04
CA TYR A 304 17.47 10.50 14.67
C TYR A 304 17.62 9.37 13.63
N LEU A 305 16.57 8.54 13.43
CA LEU A 305 16.54 7.48 12.41
C LEU A 305 15.96 7.96 11.07
N LYS A 306 15.37 9.15 11.05
CA LYS A 306 14.82 9.75 9.84
C LYS A 306 15.95 10.28 8.96
N GLU A 307 15.77 10.15 7.65
CA GLU A 307 16.69 10.76 6.70
C GLU A 307 16.35 12.24 6.52
N ILE A 308 17.38 13.08 6.42
CA ILE A 308 17.23 14.48 6.06
C ILE A 308 17.12 14.57 4.55
N ASP A 309 16.10 15.27 4.04
CA ASP A 309 16.01 15.59 2.63
C ASP A 309 17.11 16.62 2.28
N LYS A 310 18.13 16.13 1.57
CA LYS A 310 19.28 16.96 1.14
C LYS A 310 18.97 17.82 -0.09
N THR A 311 17.75 17.74 -0.62
CA THR A 311 17.33 18.55 -1.77
C THR A 311 17.02 19.95 -1.32
N GLU A 312 17.68 20.91 -1.93
CA GLU A 312 17.38 22.34 -1.75
C GLU A 312 16.21 22.72 -2.67
N TYR A 313 15.07 23.01 -2.07
CA TYR A 313 13.88 23.44 -2.80
C TYR A 313 13.85 24.94 -2.92
N VAL A 314 13.59 25.45 -4.13
CA VAL A 314 13.66 26.86 -4.49
C VAL A 314 12.34 27.39 -5.03
N TYR A 315 11.63 26.56 -5.81
CA TYR A 315 10.39 26.99 -6.48
C TYR A 315 9.17 26.26 -5.94
N CYS A 316 8.03 26.96 -6.01
CA CYS A 316 6.69 26.41 -5.81
C CYS A 316 5.96 26.35 -7.15
N VAL A 317 5.33 25.20 -7.42
CA VAL A 317 4.58 24.90 -8.65
C VAL A 317 3.17 24.52 -8.28
N GLY A 318 2.21 25.41 -8.54
CA GLY A 318 0.78 25.20 -8.30
C GLY A 318 0.08 24.65 -9.54
N LEU A 319 -0.70 23.59 -9.35
CA LEU A 319 -1.49 22.95 -10.40
C LEU A 319 -2.97 22.94 -10.03
N THR A 320 -3.82 23.43 -10.92
CA THR A 320 -5.28 23.43 -10.76
C THR A 320 -5.93 22.40 -11.70
N TRP A 321 -6.91 21.66 -11.17
CA TRP A 321 -7.66 20.66 -11.94
C TRP A 321 -8.72 21.33 -12.82
N VAL A 322 -8.54 21.29 -14.13
CA VAL A 322 -9.44 21.92 -15.13
C VAL A 322 -9.68 20.94 -16.26
N LYS A 323 -10.94 20.75 -16.68
CA LYS A 323 -11.32 19.95 -17.87
C LYS A 323 -10.65 18.56 -17.97
N LYS A 324 -10.54 17.82 -16.81
CA LYS A 324 -9.98 16.46 -16.71
C LYS A 324 -8.44 16.35 -16.75
N GLU A 325 -7.73 17.45 -16.53
CA GLU A 325 -6.26 17.50 -16.43
C GLU A 325 -5.82 18.54 -15.39
N TYR A 326 -4.55 18.47 -14.97
CA TYR A 326 -3.93 19.52 -14.19
C TYR A 326 -3.27 20.52 -15.12
N VAL A 327 -3.59 21.79 -14.93
CA VAL A 327 -2.97 22.93 -15.62
C VAL A 327 -2.06 23.68 -14.65
N LEU A 328 -0.94 24.15 -15.16
CA LEU A 328 -0.05 25.04 -14.39
C LEU A 328 -0.79 26.32 -14.09
N ASP A 329 -0.88 26.67 -12.80
CA ASP A 329 -1.56 27.87 -12.28
C ASP A 329 -0.56 28.86 -11.70
N VAL A 330 0.43 28.33 -10.95
CA VAL A 330 1.45 29.13 -10.27
C VAL A 330 2.82 28.54 -10.53
N PHE A 331 3.79 29.38 -10.87
CA PHE A 331 5.22 29.09 -10.81
C PHE A 331 5.91 30.29 -10.19
N ARG A 332 6.49 30.11 -9.01
CA ARG A 332 7.13 31.19 -8.26
C ARG A 332 8.28 30.68 -7.41
N GLU A 333 9.17 31.56 -7.05
CA GLU A 333 10.14 31.33 -5.99
C GLU A 333 9.45 31.17 -4.63
N LEU A 334 10.03 30.38 -3.74
CA LEU A 334 9.60 30.29 -2.35
C LEU A 334 9.90 31.63 -1.64
N SER A 335 9.02 32.05 -0.73
CA SER A 335 9.36 33.16 0.17
C SER A 335 10.51 32.76 1.09
N VAL A 336 11.17 33.75 1.69
CA VAL A 336 12.29 33.52 2.63
C VAL A 336 11.85 32.63 3.80
N GLU A 337 10.63 32.82 4.28
CA GLU A 337 10.02 32.03 5.35
C GLU A 337 9.75 30.59 4.91
N GLU A 338 9.11 30.43 3.75
CA GLU A 338 8.85 29.12 3.15
C GLU A 338 10.15 28.35 2.90
N TYR A 339 11.15 29.01 2.33
CA TYR A 339 12.45 28.41 2.05
C TYR A 339 13.11 27.91 3.33
N LYS A 340 13.15 28.72 4.39
CA LYS A 340 13.73 28.34 5.68
C LYS A 340 12.96 27.19 6.35
N GLU A 341 11.64 27.19 6.26
CA GLU A 341 10.78 26.15 6.83
C GLU A 341 10.94 24.84 6.08
N ILE A 342 10.83 24.86 4.76
CA ILE A 342 10.86 23.66 3.91
C ILE A 342 12.23 22.96 3.96
N ASN A 343 13.31 23.71 3.85
CA ASN A 343 14.66 23.12 3.77
C ASN A 343 15.25 22.70 5.12
N LYS A 344 14.52 22.89 6.23
CA LYS A 344 14.88 22.38 7.57
C LYS A 344 14.12 21.09 7.94
N ARG A 345 13.10 20.69 7.15
CA ARG A 345 12.21 19.60 7.50
C ARG A 345 12.83 18.22 7.26
N LEU A 346 12.49 17.31 8.15
CA LEU A 346 12.70 15.88 7.95
C LEU A 346 11.75 15.35 6.85
N ILE A 347 12.10 14.25 6.19
CA ILE A 347 11.36 13.71 5.03
C ILE A 347 9.88 13.45 5.30
N ASP A 348 9.48 13.15 6.54
CA ASP A 348 8.11 12.78 6.92
C ASP A 348 7.23 13.95 7.40
N GLU A 349 7.78 15.15 7.55
CA GLU A 349 7.07 16.32 8.10
C GLU A 349 6.14 17.03 7.10
N LEU A 350 6.11 16.59 5.84
CA LEU A 350 5.19 17.17 4.85
C LEU A 350 3.77 16.67 5.06
N ASP A 351 2.93 17.58 5.51
CA ASP A 351 1.60 17.40 6.03
C ASP A 351 0.63 16.60 5.17
N CYS A 352 0.05 15.60 5.77
CA CYS A 352 -1.34 15.20 5.58
C CYS A 352 -1.74 14.29 6.75
N GLU A 353 -2.29 14.83 7.80
CA GLU A 353 -3.04 14.03 8.74
C GLU A 353 -4.26 13.45 8.02
N ILE A 354 -4.30 12.14 7.95
CA ILE A 354 -5.46 11.39 7.48
C ILE A 354 -6.01 10.72 8.72
N ASP A 355 -7.18 11.15 9.16
CA ASP A 355 -7.87 10.52 10.28
C ASP A 355 -8.25 9.08 9.89
N ASP A 356 -7.97 8.12 10.78
CA ASP A 356 -8.31 6.71 10.60
C ASP A 356 -9.81 6.42 10.82
#